data_e351b7892b18ac82d7fcc5bfd866bc23
#
_entry.id   e351b7892b18ac82d7fcc5bfd866bc23
#
_cell.length_a   1.000
_cell.length_b   1.000
_cell.length_c   1.000
_cell.angle_alpha   90.00
_cell.angle_beta   90.00
_cell.angle_gamma   90.00
#
_symmetry.space_group_name_H-M   'P 1'
#
loop_
_entity.id
_entity.type
_entity.pdbx_description
1 polymer ?
#
loop_
_entity_poly.entity_id
_entity_poly.type
_entity_poly.pdbx_seq_one_letter_code
_entity_poly.pdbx_strand_id
1 'polypeptide(L)'
;MEKQIMRGKVPVMICAAISLLGFLACIALIFFTSGFGSAQNAQGGFGMIWFYLRYIVFPVLPCLVFSLYIFFFRKTKAGVFLLPLAFVLAAIQKAVAAVVVFQQIPFYNNNGFSPIVSNSYYLIGMYLVFIAACSVIAAAAIKGLPSRLLLIPASAVLVFCQTNLLFNYIYQHNMYSIPPEPADIITYVSLFAVFIGTLVYGLVNITPSFSEVFRGFNEKQGIKKNLRERRELEEELDELKFRRDNGYLPQEDYDELAAEINQKLNELQ
;
A
#
# COMPACT_ATOMS: atom_id res chain seq x y z
N MET A 1 2.51 -26.48 -12.82
CA MET A 1 2.92 -25.25 -12.10
C MET A 1 3.02 -24.03 -13.01
N GLU A 2 3.67 -24.09 -14.18
CA GLU A 2 3.77 -22.97 -15.13
C GLU A 2 2.43 -22.42 -15.65
N LYS A 3 1.45 -23.27 -15.98
CA LYS A 3 0.11 -22.86 -16.44
C LYS A 3 -0.68 -22.10 -15.38
N GLN A 4 -0.52 -22.37 -14.09
CA GLN A 4 -1.18 -21.62 -13.01
C GLN A 4 -0.52 -20.25 -12.77
N ILE A 5 0.80 -20.18 -12.91
CA ILE A 5 1.55 -18.91 -12.81
C ILE A 5 1.18 -17.97 -13.96
N MET A 6 0.88 -18.50 -15.15
CA MET A 6 0.41 -17.69 -16.31
C MET A 6 -1.00 -17.14 -16.11
N ARG A 7 -1.93 -17.93 -15.54
CA ARG A 7 -3.33 -17.49 -15.33
C ARG A 7 -3.47 -16.26 -14.43
N GLY A 8 -2.62 -16.12 -13.42
CA GLY A 8 -2.64 -14.95 -12.54
C GLY A 8 -1.93 -13.70 -13.08
N LYS A 9 -1.08 -13.85 -14.10
CA LYS A 9 -0.40 -12.69 -14.71
C LYS A 9 -1.32 -11.88 -15.63
N VAL A 10 -2.23 -12.55 -16.33
CA VAL A 10 -3.12 -11.91 -17.30
C VAL A 10 -4.02 -10.84 -16.65
N PRO A 11 -4.74 -11.09 -15.55
CA PRO A 11 -5.55 -10.05 -14.90
C PRO A 11 -4.76 -8.82 -14.47
N VAL A 12 -3.54 -9.01 -13.94
CA VAL A 12 -2.67 -7.90 -13.53
C VAL A 12 -2.22 -7.08 -14.74
N MET A 13 -1.91 -7.73 -15.86
CA MET A 13 -1.55 -7.05 -17.11
C MET A 13 -2.74 -6.27 -17.69
N ILE A 14 -3.94 -6.83 -17.61
CA ILE A 14 -5.18 -6.12 -18.03
C ILE A 14 -5.38 -4.87 -17.18
N CYS A 15 -5.26 -4.96 -15.86
CA CYS A 15 -5.37 -3.81 -14.97
C CYS A 15 -4.30 -2.74 -15.27
N ALA A 16 -3.07 -3.16 -15.54
CA ALA A 16 -2.00 -2.25 -15.95
C ALA A 16 -2.28 -1.58 -17.31
N ALA A 17 -2.84 -2.33 -18.26
CA ALA A 17 -3.24 -1.77 -19.55
C ALA A 17 -4.38 -0.75 -19.41
N ILE A 18 -5.41 -1.04 -18.62
CA ILE A 18 -6.49 -0.09 -18.33
C ILE A 18 -5.93 1.18 -17.66
N SER A 19 -5.01 1.02 -16.71
CA SER A 19 -4.37 2.16 -16.03
C SER A 19 -3.56 3.02 -17.00
N LEU A 20 -2.83 2.39 -17.92
CA LEU A 20 -2.05 3.09 -18.94
C LEU A 20 -2.97 3.82 -19.95
N LEU A 21 -4.03 3.14 -20.41
CA LEU A 21 -5.02 3.75 -21.31
C LEU A 21 -5.72 4.94 -20.64
N GLY A 22 -6.05 4.83 -19.35
CA GLY A 22 -6.63 5.95 -18.61
C GLY A 22 -5.67 7.14 -18.49
N PHE A 23 -4.38 6.88 -18.23
CA PHE A 23 -3.36 7.92 -18.26
C PHE A 23 -3.30 8.62 -19.64
N LEU A 24 -3.22 7.85 -20.72
CA LEU A 24 -3.17 8.39 -22.08
C LEU A 24 -4.46 9.14 -22.45
N ALA A 25 -5.61 8.63 -22.03
CA ALA A 25 -6.90 9.30 -22.26
C ALA A 25 -6.97 10.66 -21.54
N CYS A 26 -6.51 10.75 -20.28
CA CYS A 26 -6.43 12.02 -19.57
C CYS A 26 -5.49 13.00 -20.26
N ILE A 27 -4.34 12.55 -20.74
CA ILE A 27 -3.43 13.40 -21.53
C ILE A 27 -4.09 13.85 -22.84
N ALA A 28 -4.75 12.96 -23.56
CA ALA A 28 -5.47 13.29 -24.78
C ALA A 28 -6.58 14.33 -24.52
N LEU A 29 -7.35 14.18 -23.44
CA LEU A 29 -8.37 15.16 -23.06
C LEU A 29 -7.78 16.55 -22.83
N ILE A 30 -6.57 16.68 -22.29
CA ILE A 30 -5.90 17.98 -22.16
C ILE A 30 -5.72 18.61 -23.54
N PHE A 31 -5.22 17.86 -24.51
CA PHE A 31 -5.01 18.39 -25.86
C PHE A 31 -6.33 18.75 -26.56
N PHE A 32 -7.39 17.99 -26.33
CA PHE A 32 -8.70 18.24 -26.96
C PHE A 32 -9.50 19.32 -26.25
N THR A 33 -9.46 19.42 -24.92
CA THR A 33 -10.20 20.42 -24.14
C THR A 33 -9.48 21.77 -24.03
N SER A 34 -8.15 21.76 -23.96
CA SER A 34 -7.35 23.00 -24.13
C SER A 34 -7.39 23.51 -25.59
N GLY A 35 -8.09 22.72 -26.42
CA GLY A 35 -8.23 22.95 -27.83
C GLY A 35 -8.63 24.35 -28.18
N PHE A 36 -7.62 25.04 -28.65
CA PHE A 36 -7.63 26.08 -29.70
C PHE A 36 -8.76 27.14 -29.66
N GLY A 37 -9.78 27.04 -28.81
CA GLY A 37 -10.92 27.96 -28.81
C GLY A 37 -11.03 28.90 -27.61
N SER A 38 -10.43 28.64 -26.48
CA SER A 38 -10.53 29.47 -25.27
C SER A 38 -9.23 30.17 -24.85
N ALA A 39 -8.18 30.00 -25.62
CA ALA A 39 -6.85 30.56 -25.34
C ALA A 39 -6.80 32.11 -25.36
N GLN A 40 -7.88 32.78 -25.81
CA GLN A 40 -7.88 34.25 -25.91
C GLN A 40 -8.07 34.98 -24.57
N ASN A 41 -8.50 34.31 -23.50
CA ASN A 41 -8.77 34.95 -22.20
C ASN A 41 -7.87 34.49 -21.04
N ALA A 42 -6.91 33.61 -21.29
CA ALA A 42 -6.00 33.14 -20.24
C ALA A 42 -4.79 34.05 -20.11
N GLN A 43 -4.74 34.85 -19.08
CA GLN A 43 -3.56 35.56 -18.64
C GLN A 43 -2.41 34.58 -18.37
N GLY A 44 -1.54 34.39 -19.37
CA GLY A 44 -0.29 33.66 -19.25
C GLY A 44 -0.37 32.14 -19.46
N GLY A 45 0.18 31.65 -20.58
CA GLY A 45 0.24 30.22 -20.93
C GLY A 45 0.83 29.31 -19.85
N PHE A 46 1.68 29.83 -18.94
CA PHE A 46 2.25 29.10 -17.81
C PHE A 46 1.19 28.72 -16.76
N GLY A 47 0.23 29.59 -16.46
CA GLY A 47 -0.85 29.30 -15.50
C GLY A 47 -1.78 28.18 -15.97
N MET A 48 -2.06 28.13 -17.28
CA MET A 48 -2.84 27.03 -17.87
C MET A 48 -2.09 25.70 -17.82
N ILE A 49 -0.82 25.67 -18.21
CA ILE A 49 0.01 24.46 -18.13
C ILE A 49 0.05 23.94 -16.68
N TRP A 50 0.23 24.83 -15.71
CA TRP A 50 0.24 24.47 -14.30
C TRP A 50 -1.10 23.90 -13.83
N PHE A 51 -2.22 24.48 -14.26
CA PHE A 51 -3.55 24.00 -13.98
C PHE A 51 -3.74 22.56 -14.49
N TYR A 52 -3.42 22.28 -15.76
CA TYR A 52 -3.54 20.93 -16.33
C TYR A 52 -2.60 19.92 -15.67
N LEU A 53 -1.37 20.28 -15.38
CA LEU A 53 -0.45 19.43 -14.65
C LEU A 53 -1.01 19.05 -13.28
N ARG A 54 -1.56 20.01 -12.56
CA ARG A 54 -2.07 19.79 -11.20
C ARG A 54 -3.37 18.98 -11.17
N TYR A 55 -4.31 19.28 -12.04
CA TYR A 55 -5.66 18.74 -11.96
C TYR A 55 -5.90 17.50 -12.82
N ILE A 56 -5.10 17.27 -13.85
CA ILE A 56 -5.29 16.15 -14.77
C ILE A 56 -4.10 15.19 -14.74
N VAL A 57 -2.87 15.68 -14.92
CA VAL A 57 -1.70 14.79 -15.02
C VAL A 57 -1.33 14.18 -13.67
N PHE A 58 -1.25 15.01 -12.64
CA PHE A 58 -0.85 14.55 -11.30
C PHE A 58 -1.77 13.48 -10.72
N PRO A 59 -3.12 13.55 -10.84
CA PRO A 59 -4.02 12.51 -10.38
C PRO A 59 -3.84 11.14 -11.05
N VAL A 60 -3.44 11.10 -12.32
CA VAL A 60 -3.27 9.83 -13.06
C VAL A 60 -1.81 9.35 -13.12
N LEU A 61 -0.86 10.11 -12.59
CA LEU A 61 0.55 9.72 -12.54
C LEU A 61 0.80 8.37 -11.82
N PRO A 62 0.11 8.03 -10.73
CA PRO A 62 0.21 6.70 -10.14
C PRO A 62 -0.11 5.57 -11.11
N CYS A 63 -1.05 5.79 -12.03
CA CYS A 63 -1.44 4.83 -13.06
C CYS A 63 -0.30 4.55 -14.06
N LEU A 64 0.40 5.60 -14.50
CA LEU A 64 1.58 5.46 -15.35
C LEU A 64 2.68 4.67 -14.64
N VAL A 65 3.02 5.06 -13.40
CA VAL A 65 4.10 4.43 -12.62
C VAL A 65 3.79 2.96 -12.35
N PHE A 66 2.55 2.63 -12.00
CA PHE A 66 2.10 1.25 -11.82
C PHE A 66 2.21 0.44 -13.12
N SER A 67 1.79 1.00 -14.24
CA SER A 67 1.86 0.33 -15.55
C SER A 67 3.30 0.08 -15.99
N LEU A 68 4.17 1.07 -15.83
CA LEU A 68 5.61 0.92 -16.08
C LEU A 68 6.23 -0.17 -15.21
N TYR A 69 5.85 -0.23 -13.92
CA TYR A 69 6.28 -1.31 -13.03
C TYR A 69 5.89 -2.68 -13.57
N ILE A 70 4.62 -2.89 -13.91
CA ILE A 70 4.11 -4.20 -14.34
C ILE A 70 4.70 -4.63 -15.67
N PHE A 71 4.79 -3.73 -16.66
CA PHE A 71 5.22 -4.09 -18.00
C PHE A 71 6.74 -4.22 -18.13
N PHE A 72 7.50 -3.29 -17.56
CA PHE A 72 8.94 -3.18 -17.86
C PHE A 72 9.86 -3.49 -16.68
N PHE A 73 9.48 -3.12 -15.45
CA PHE A 73 10.41 -3.08 -14.33
C PHE A 73 10.16 -4.11 -13.24
N ARG A 74 9.15 -4.97 -13.39
CA ARG A 74 8.76 -5.97 -12.37
C ARG A 74 9.91 -6.88 -11.91
N LYS A 75 10.84 -7.19 -12.80
CA LYS A 75 11.99 -8.10 -12.54
C LYS A 75 13.29 -7.35 -12.27
N THR A 76 13.29 -6.04 -12.31
CA THR A 76 14.51 -5.21 -12.15
C THR A 76 14.63 -4.66 -10.75
N LYS A 77 15.86 -4.27 -10.37
CA LYS A 77 16.09 -3.57 -9.10
C LYS A 77 15.30 -2.24 -9.00
N ALA A 78 15.12 -1.55 -10.12
CA ALA A 78 14.31 -0.34 -10.19
C ALA A 78 12.83 -0.58 -9.86
N GLY A 79 12.29 -1.76 -10.16
CA GLY A 79 10.92 -2.12 -9.84
C GLY A 79 10.60 -2.12 -8.35
N VAL A 80 11.60 -2.34 -7.49
CA VAL A 80 11.43 -2.28 -6.02
C VAL A 80 10.98 -0.89 -5.57
N PHE A 81 11.37 0.16 -6.30
CA PHE A 81 11.02 1.55 -5.99
C PHE A 81 9.77 2.03 -6.73
N LEU A 82 9.49 1.50 -7.92
CA LEU A 82 8.36 1.99 -8.73
C LEU A 82 7.00 1.66 -8.12
N LEU A 83 6.82 0.45 -7.59
CA LEU A 83 5.56 0.09 -6.95
C LEU A 83 5.27 0.96 -5.71
N PRO A 84 6.19 1.10 -4.73
CA PRO A 84 6.02 2.06 -3.64
C PRO A 84 5.77 3.49 -4.12
N LEU A 85 6.49 3.94 -5.14
CA LEU A 85 6.36 5.29 -5.70
C LEU A 85 4.93 5.56 -6.20
N ALA A 86 4.30 4.60 -6.89
CA ALA A 86 2.92 4.75 -7.35
C ALA A 86 1.96 5.01 -6.19
N PHE A 87 2.12 4.29 -5.07
CA PHE A 87 1.27 4.47 -3.89
C PHE A 87 1.59 5.73 -3.08
N VAL A 88 2.85 6.13 -3.01
CA VAL A 88 3.26 7.42 -2.41
C VAL A 88 2.64 8.59 -3.19
N LEU A 89 2.68 8.55 -4.51
CA LEU A 89 2.03 9.57 -5.35
C LEU A 89 0.52 9.63 -5.14
N ALA A 90 -0.15 8.47 -5.07
CA ALA A 90 -1.57 8.40 -4.77
C ALA A 90 -1.90 8.94 -3.36
N ALA A 91 -1.06 8.66 -2.36
CA ALA A 91 -1.21 9.18 -1.01
C ALA A 91 -1.04 10.71 -0.97
N ILE A 92 -0.03 11.26 -1.64
CA ILE A 92 0.19 12.72 -1.71
C ILE A 92 -1.00 13.40 -2.38
N GLN A 93 -1.54 12.84 -3.45
CA GLN A 93 -2.75 13.36 -4.11
C GLN A 93 -3.92 13.47 -3.12
N LYS A 94 -4.19 12.41 -2.36
CA LYS A 94 -5.29 12.43 -1.39
C LYS A 94 -5.01 13.32 -0.18
N ALA A 95 -3.75 13.47 0.22
CA ALA A 95 -3.36 14.44 1.24
C ALA A 95 -3.64 15.89 0.79
N VAL A 96 -3.28 16.23 -0.44
CA VAL A 96 -3.60 17.55 -1.01
C VAL A 96 -5.11 17.76 -1.08
N ALA A 97 -5.88 16.75 -1.54
CA ALA A 97 -7.34 16.83 -1.57
C ALA A 97 -7.94 17.03 -0.17
N ALA A 98 -7.43 16.31 0.85
CA ALA A 98 -7.88 16.47 2.23
C ALA A 98 -7.64 17.89 2.76
N VAL A 99 -6.47 18.49 2.48
CA VAL A 99 -6.15 19.86 2.87
C VAL A 99 -7.09 20.86 2.19
N VAL A 100 -7.36 20.69 0.90
CA VAL A 100 -8.29 21.57 0.15
C VAL A 100 -9.69 21.49 0.74
N VAL A 101 -10.21 20.28 0.99
CA VAL A 101 -11.54 20.11 1.63
C VAL A 101 -11.57 20.72 3.02
N PHE A 102 -10.52 20.51 3.83
CA PHE A 102 -10.44 21.09 5.17
C PHE A 102 -10.48 22.60 5.16
N GLN A 103 -9.77 23.25 4.24
CA GLN A 103 -9.76 24.71 4.08
C GLN A 103 -11.14 25.29 3.69
N GLN A 104 -12.00 24.50 3.07
CA GLN A 104 -13.34 24.94 2.66
C GLN A 104 -14.39 24.84 3.80
N ILE A 105 -14.13 24.03 4.83
CA ILE A 105 -15.09 23.82 5.94
C ILE A 105 -15.53 25.12 6.62
N PRO A 106 -14.63 26.06 6.99
CA PRO A 106 -15.04 27.30 7.64
C PRO A 106 -15.98 28.13 6.77
N PHE A 107 -15.75 28.18 5.46
CA PHE A 107 -16.62 28.89 4.51
C PHE A 107 -18.03 28.29 4.50
N TYR A 108 -18.16 26.98 4.39
CA TYR A 108 -19.46 26.30 4.36
C TYR A 108 -20.17 26.40 5.72
N ASN A 109 -19.43 26.30 6.81
CA ASN A 109 -20.00 26.41 8.16
C ASN A 109 -20.56 27.82 8.43
N ASN A 110 -19.82 28.86 8.04
CA ASN A 110 -20.24 30.25 8.22
C ASN A 110 -21.46 30.63 7.35
N ASN A 111 -21.67 29.92 6.24
CA ASN A 111 -22.80 30.13 5.33
C ASN A 111 -23.98 29.17 5.59
N GLY A 112 -23.95 28.38 6.67
CA GLY A 112 -25.07 27.51 7.05
C GLY A 112 -25.23 26.25 6.21
N PHE A 113 -24.21 25.83 5.43
CA PHE A 113 -24.24 24.62 4.60
C PHE A 113 -23.90 23.35 5.38
N SER A 114 -24.67 23.04 6.41
CA SER A 114 -24.44 21.92 7.33
C SER A 114 -24.28 20.55 6.63
N PRO A 115 -25.07 20.17 5.61
CA PRO A 115 -24.89 18.90 4.90
C PRO A 115 -23.53 18.80 4.19
N ILE A 116 -23.03 19.93 3.63
CA ILE A 116 -21.74 19.97 2.94
C ILE A 116 -20.61 19.83 3.96
N VAL A 117 -20.73 20.45 5.13
CA VAL A 117 -19.76 20.34 6.22
C VAL A 117 -19.64 18.88 6.69
N SER A 118 -20.76 18.19 6.92
CA SER A 118 -20.77 16.78 7.31
C SER A 118 -20.12 15.89 6.25
N ASN A 119 -20.43 16.12 4.99
CA ASN A 119 -19.79 15.40 3.87
C ASN A 119 -18.30 15.69 3.78
N SER A 120 -17.86 16.92 4.06
CA SER A 120 -16.44 17.29 4.06
C SER A 120 -15.65 16.51 5.13
N TYR A 121 -16.19 16.35 6.33
CA TYR A 121 -15.55 15.51 7.36
C TYR A 121 -15.50 14.03 6.96
N TYR A 122 -16.57 13.51 6.35
CA TYR A 122 -16.57 12.15 5.81
C TYR A 122 -15.47 11.96 4.76
N LEU A 123 -15.34 12.88 3.81
CA LEU A 123 -14.30 12.84 2.77
C LEU A 123 -12.90 12.87 3.37
N ILE A 124 -12.64 13.74 4.36
CA ILE A 124 -11.35 13.80 5.04
C ILE A 124 -11.04 12.45 5.71
N GLY A 125 -12.01 11.86 6.41
CA GLY A 125 -11.86 10.54 7.02
C GLY A 125 -11.49 9.48 6.00
N MET A 126 -12.18 9.45 4.85
CA MET A 126 -11.89 8.52 3.75
C MET A 126 -10.50 8.74 3.15
N TYR A 127 -10.06 9.99 2.99
CA TYR A 127 -8.71 10.30 2.51
C TYR A 127 -7.62 9.85 3.50
N LEU A 128 -7.83 10.01 4.80
CA LEU A 128 -6.87 9.54 5.82
C LEU A 128 -6.73 8.01 5.80
N VAL A 129 -7.84 7.28 5.72
CA VAL A 129 -7.82 5.82 5.58
C VAL A 129 -7.11 5.40 4.29
N PHE A 130 -7.37 6.09 3.19
CA PHE A 130 -6.71 5.86 1.91
C PHE A 130 -5.19 6.07 2.00
N ILE A 131 -4.74 7.18 2.61
CA ILE A 131 -3.31 7.49 2.81
C ILE A 131 -2.63 6.41 3.66
N ALA A 132 -3.28 5.99 4.75
CA ALA A 132 -2.77 4.93 5.61
C ALA A 132 -2.60 3.62 4.83
N ALA A 133 -3.60 3.21 4.05
CA ALA A 133 -3.52 1.99 3.23
C ALA A 133 -2.43 2.08 2.15
N CYS A 134 -2.27 3.21 1.47
CA CYS A 134 -1.17 3.45 0.53
C CYS A 134 0.20 3.33 1.21
N SER A 135 0.35 3.89 2.42
CA SER A 135 1.59 3.83 3.19
C SER A 135 1.94 2.38 3.58
N VAL A 136 0.94 1.59 3.97
CA VAL A 136 1.13 0.15 4.26
C VAL A 136 1.60 -0.60 3.02
N ILE A 137 0.99 -0.35 1.84
CA ILE A 137 1.39 -1.00 0.60
C ILE A 137 2.81 -0.60 0.21
N ALA A 138 3.15 0.70 0.29
CA ALA A 138 4.48 1.18 -0.03
C ALA A 138 5.54 0.52 0.88
N ALA A 139 5.30 0.46 2.19
CA ALA A 139 6.18 -0.19 3.15
C ALA A 139 6.29 -1.71 2.90
N ALA A 140 5.17 -2.38 2.61
CA ALA A 140 5.14 -3.81 2.32
C ALA A 140 5.88 -4.16 1.01
N ALA A 141 5.80 -3.29 0.00
CA ALA A 141 6.50 -3.49 -1.27
C ALA A 141 8.02 -3.44 -1.11
N ILE A 142 8.53 -2.64 -0.17
CA ILE A 142 9.97 -2.51 0.10
C ILE A 142 10.51 -3.68 0.93
N LYS A 143 9.77 -4.13 1.95
CA LYS A 143 10.28 -5.06 2.99
C LYS A 143 10.30 -6.56 2.63
N GLY A 144 9.71 -6.99 1.52
CA GLY A 144 9.76 -8.41 1.11
C GLY A 144 8.57 -9.28 1.54
N LEU A 145 8.73 -10.62 1.48
CA LEU A 145 7.63 -11.61 1.54
C LEU A 145 6.63 -11.52 2.71
N PRO A 146 7.04 -11.43 3.99
CA PRO A 146 6.08 -11.32 5.10
C PRO A 146 5.25 -10.04 5.04
N SER A 147 5.85 -8.96 4.53
CA SER A 147 5.17 -7.68 4.36
C SER A 147 4.21 -7.68 3.17
N ARG A 148 4.36 -8.61 2.22
CA ARG A 148 3.42 -8.77 1.09
C ARG A 148 2.06 -9.30 1.50
N LEU A 149 1.94 -9.99 2.65
CA LEU A 149 0.65 -10.36 3.23
C LEU A 149 -0.22 -9.14 3.56
N LEU A 150 0.39 -8.01 3.82
CA LEU A 150 -0.31 -6.74 4.04
C LEU A 150 -0.86 -6.12 2.75
N LEU A 151 -0.34 -6.50 1.58
CA LEU A 151 -0.83 -5.98 0.29
C LEU A 151 -2.31 -6.29 0.06
N ILE A 152 -2.77 -7.49 0.43
CA ILE A 152 -4.16 -7.92 0.20
C ILE A 152 -5.14 -7.05 1.00
N PRO A 153 -5.07 -7.00 2.35
CA PRO A 153 -6.02 -6.22 3.12
C PRO A 153 -5.92 -4.71 2.82
N ALA A 154 -4.71 -4.17 2.65
CA ALA A 154 -4.54 -2.77 2.32
C ALA A 154 -5.09 -2.42 0.93
N SER A 155 -4.88 -3.28 -0.09
CA SER A 155 -5.48 -3.08 -1.41
C SER A 155 -7.00 -3.22 -1.40
N ALA A 156 -7.55 -4.13 -0.60
CA ALA A 156 -9.01 -4.24 -0.42
C ALA A 156 -9.59 -2.97 0.21
N VAL A 157 -8.91 -2.39 1.21
CA VAL A 157 -9.29 -1.09 1.79
C VAL A 157 -9.23 0.03 0.74
N LEU A 158 -8.19 0.06 -0.12
CA LEU A 158 -8.11 1.05 -1.20
C LEU A 158 -9.23 0.91 -2.22
N VAL A 159 -9.58 -0.32 -2.62
CA VAL A 159 -10.72 -0.59 -3.50
C VAL A 159 -12.00 -0.08 -2.86
N PHE A 160 -12.22 -0.36 -1.58
CA PHE A 160 -13.37 0.14 -0.82
C PHE A 160 -13.40 1.68 -0.77
N CYS A 161 -12.29 2.32 -0.39
CA CYS A 161 -12.20 3.77 -0.35
C CYS A 161 -12.46 4.40 -1.71
N GLN A 162 -11.85 3.86 -2.77
CA GLN A 162 -12.02 4.38 -4.13
C GLN A 162 -13.45 4.25 -4.62
N THR A 163 -14.14 3.14 -4.31
CA THR A 163 -15.55 2.94 -4.63
C THR A 163 -16.41 3.99 -3.94
N ASN A 164 -16.22 4.19 -2.63
CA ASN A 164 -16.97 5.18 -1.87
C ASN A 164 -16.72 6.62 -2.36
N LEU A 165 -15.48 6.95 -2.70
CA LEU A 165 -15.15 8.27 -3.24
C LEU A 165 -15.81 8.50 -4.61
N LEU A 166 -15.83 7.48 -5.48
CA LEU A 166 -16.53 7.56 -6.77
C LEU A 166 -18.04 7.73 -6.59
N PHE A 167 -18.67 6.93 -5.71
CA PHE A 167 -20.11 7.08 -5.42
C PHE A 167 -20.43 8.45 -4.84
N ASN A 168 -19.60 8.96 -3.92
CA ASN A 168 -19.78 10.30 -3.36
C ASN A 168 -19.66 11.37 -4.46
N TYR A 169 -18.67 11.24 -5.34
CA TYR A 169 -18.50 12.14 -6.49
C TYR A 169 -19.73 12.16 -7.38
N ILE A 170 -20.24 11.00 -7.82
CA ILE A 170 -21.43 10.90 -8.67
C ILE A 170 -22.67 11.44 -7.93
N TYR A 171 -22.83 11.11 -6.64
CA TYR A 171 -23.95 11.59 -5.84
C TYR A 171 -23.98 13.12 -5.75
N GLN A 172 -22.83 13.76 -5.50
CA GLN A 172 -22.71 15.21 -5.43
C GLN A 172 -23.09 15.86 -6.79
N HIS A 173 -22.60 15.31 -7.90
CA HIS A 173 -22.91 15.82 -9.23
C HIS A 173 -24.40 15.70 -9.56
N ASN A 174 -25.01 14.59 -9.22
CA ASN A 174 -26.46 14.38 -9.39
C ASN A 174 -27.28 15.32 -8.51
N MET A 175 -26.86 15.54 -7.27
CA MET A 175 -27.56 16.42 -6.33
C MET A 175 -27.59 17.88 -6.80
N TYR A 176 -26.49 18.32 -7.41
CA TYR A 176 -26.39 19.70 -7.93
C TYR A 176 -26.74 19.83 -9.39
N SER A 177 -27.19 18.74 -10.06
CA SER A 177 -27.51 18.71 -11.50
C SER A 177 -26.34 19.17 -12.39
N ILE A 178 -25.11 18.95 -11.93
CA ILE A 178 -23.87 19.27 -12.68
C ILE A 178 -23.39 17.97 -13.31
N PRO A 179 -23.15 17.92 -14.63
CA PRO A 179 -22.59 16.70 -15.24
C PRO A 179 -21.17 16.44 -14.70
N PRO A 180 -20.84 15.17 -14.38
CA PRO A 180 -19.49 14.81 -13.94
C PRO A 180 -18.48 15.02 -15.05
N GLU A 181 -17.29 15.52 -14.69
CA GLU A 181 -16.23 15.73 -15.66
C GLU A 181 -15.63 14.40 -16.15
N PRO A 182 -15.51 14.19 -17.48
CA PRO A 182 -14.98 12.92 -18.02
C PRO A 182 -13.57 12.59 -17.50
N ALA A 183 -12.72 13.60 -17.30
CA ALA A 183 -11.37 13.42 -16.77
C ALA A 183 -11.37 12.82 -15.35
N ASP A 184 -12.29 13.26 -14.50
CA ASP A 184 -12.43 12.73 -13.14
C ASP A 184 -12.90 11.28 -13.15
N ILE A 185 -13.89 10.94 -13.97
CA ILE A 185 -14.39 9.56 -14.10
C ILE A 185 -13.24 8.64 -14.57
N ILE A 186 -12.51 9.04 -15.61
CA ILE A 186 -11.38 8.28 -16.14
C ILE A 186 -10.33 8.11 -15.04
N THR A 187 -10.03 9.14 -14.25
CA THR A 187 -9.10 9.09 -13.14
C THR A 187 -9.55 8.09 -12.06
N TYR A 188 -10.83 8.13 -11.66
CA TYR A 188 -11.37 7.19 -10.68
C TYR A 188 -11.27 5.74 -11.16
N VAL A 189 -11.68 5.47 -12.41
CA VAL A 189 -11.63 4.13 -13.01
C VAL A 189 -10.19 3.62 -13.15
N SER A 190 -9.28 4.49 -13.56
CA SER A 190 -7.86 4.13 -13.75
C SER A 190 -7.17 3.81 -12.42
N LEU A 191 -7.42 4.58 -11.37
CA LEU A 191 -6.92 4.30 -10.03
C LEU A 191 -7.55 3.02 -9.45
N PHE A 192 -8.82 2.77 -9.72
CA PHE A 192 -9.48 1.53 -9.33
C PHE A 192 -8.81 0.32 -9.97
N ALA A 193 -8.42 0.40 -11.24
CA ALA A 193 -7.64 -0.63 -11.92
C ALA A 193 -6.28 -0.86 -11.27
N VAL A 194 -5.58 0.19 -10.81
CA VAL A 194 -4.31 0.07 -10.05
C VAL A 194 -4.53 -0.74 -8.77
N PHE A 195 -5.58 -0.44 -8.01
CA PHE A 195 -5.84 -1.09 -6.71
C PHE A 195 -6.30 -2.54 -6.87
N ILE A 196 -7.17 -2.83 -7.83
CA ILE A 196 -7.54 -4.21 -8.19
C ILE A 196 -6.31 -4.96 -8.71
N GLY A 197 -5.52 -4.35 -9.59
CA GLY A 197 -4.30 -4.95 -10.11
C GLY A 197 -3.31 -5.30 -8.99
N THR A 198 -3.17 -4.44 -7.98
CA THR A 198 -2.33 -4.69 -6.82
C THR A 198 -2.89 -5.78 -5.92
N LEU A 199 -4.20 -5.82 -5.71
CA LEU A 199 -4.89 -6.87 -4.98
C LEU A 199 -4.67 -8.24 -5.65
N VAL A 200 -4.91 -8.33 -6.96
CA VAL A 200 -4.70 -9.55 -7.74
C VAL A 200 -3.20 -9.92 -7.76
N TYR A 201 -2.31 -8.95 -7.88
CA TYR A 201 -0.86 -9.18 -7.79
C TYR A 201 -0.48 -9.79 -6.44
N GLY A 202 -1.02 -9.27 -5.35
CA GLY A 202 -0.84 -9.82 -4.01
C GLY A 202 -1.34 -11.27 -3.92
N LEU A 203 -2.57 -11.54 -4.36
CA LEU A 203 -3.17 -12.86 -4.37
C LEU A 203 -2.36 -13.87 -5.19
N VAL A 204 -1.94 -13.51 -6.40
CA VAL A 204 -1.17 -14.40 -7.29
C VAL A 204 0.21 -14.71 -6.76
N ASN A 205 0.87 -13.76 -6.12
CA ASN A 205 2.21 -13.98 -5.55
C ASN A 205 2.18 -14.67 -4.19
N ILE A 206 1.03 -14.75 -3.53
CA ILE A 206 0.87 -15.39 -2.21
C ILE A 206 0.33 -16.81 -2.36
N THR A 207 -0.55 -17.07 -3.33
CA THR A 207 -1.23 -18.38 -3.48
C THR A 207 -0.32 -19.60 -3.67
N PRO A 208 0.81 -19.56 -4.41
CA PRO A 208 1.72 -20.70 -4.44
C PRO A 208 2.56 -20.86 -3.17
N SER A 209 2.73 -19.77 -2.42
CA SER A 209 3.67 -19.68 -1.30
C SER A 209 2.98 -19.50 0.05
N PHE A 210 1.64 -19.50 0.11
CA PHE A 210 0.94 -19.27 1.37
C PHE A 210 1.30 -20.34 2.40
N SER A 211 1.32 -21.61 1.99
CA SER A 211 1.77 -22.72 2.85
C SER A 211 3.28 -22.65 3.14
N GLU A 212 4.09 -22.22 2.17
CA GLU A 212 5.55 -22.05 2.37
C GLU A 212 5.88 -20.84 3.22
N VAL A 213 5.14 -19.72 3.07
CA VAL A 213 5.30 -18.52 3.93
C VAL A 213 4.89 -18.82 5.35
N PHE A 214 3.78 -19.51 5.56
CA PHE A 214 3.36 -19.93 6.91
C PHE A 214 4.31 -20.97 7.50
N ARG A 215 4.80 -21.92 6.70
CA ARG A 215 5.81 -22.87 7.14
C ARG A 215 7.11 -22.14 7.50
N GLY A 216 7.62 -21.28 6.64
CA GLY A 216 8.84 -20.50 6.91
C GLY A 216 8.67 -19.46 8.04
N PHE A 217 7.48 -18.97 8.29
CA PHE A 217 7.18 -18.13 9.45
C PHE A 217 7.19 -18.96 10.73
N ASN A 218 6.55 -20.12 10.72
CA ASN A 218 6.54 -21.05 11.86
C ASN A 218 7.94 -21.60 12.13
N GLU A 219 8.71 -21.95 11.09
CA GLU A 219 10.12 -22.35 11.23
C GLU A 219 10.98 -21.25 11.84
N LYS A 220 10.82 -19.97 11.36
CA LYS A 220 11.54 -18.83 11.96
C LYS A 220 11.11 -18.53 13.40
N GLN A 221 9.83 -18.69 13.72
CA GLN A 221 9.38 -18.57 15.11
C GLN A 221 9.91 -19.71 15.97
N GLY A 222 9.92 -20.95 15.45
CA GLY A 222 10.53 -22.09 16.10
C GLY A 222 12.02 -21.88 16.40
N ILE A 223 12.79 -21.45 15.36
CA ILE A 223 14.22 -21.13 15.51
C ILE A 223 14.43 -20.01 16.55
N LYS A 224 13.60 -18.98 16.54
CA LYS A 224 13.69 -17.86 17.49
C LYS A 224 13.39 -18.29 18.93
N LYS A 225 12.41 -19.21 19.09
CA LYS A 225 12.08 -19.80 20.38
C LYS A 225 13.21 -20.67 20.88
N ASN A 226 13.74 -21.58 20.05
CA ASN A 226 14.86 -22.44 20.40
C ASN A 226 16.12 -21.64 20.76
N LEU A 227 16.41 -20.55 20.03
CA LEU A 227 17.55 -19.66 20.36
C LEU A 227 17.36 -18.94 21.70
N ARG A 228 16.14 -18.62 22.07
CA ARG A 228 15.86 -18.00 23.37
C ARG A 228 15.98 -19.01 24.51
N GLU A 229 15.37 -20.18 24.36
CA GLU A 229 15.48 -21.29 25.32
C GLU A 229 16.93 -21.73 25.50
N ARG A 230 17.69 -21.78 24.42
CA ARG A 230 19.12 -22.07 24.47
C ARG A 230 19.90 -21.05 25.31
N ARG A 231 19.66 -19.75 25.11
CA ARG A 231 20.30 -18.69 25.92
C ARG A 231 19.95 -18.80 27.41
N GLU A 232 18.67 -19.04 27.71
CA GLU A 232 18.21 -19.22 29.09
C GLU A 232 18.92 -20.40 29.76
N LEU A 233 19.09 -21.53 29.04
CA LEU A 233 19.83 -22.70 29.55
C LEU A 233 21.35 -22.44 29.66
N GLU A 234 21.96 -21.69 28.73
CA GLU A 234 23.36 -21.30 28.81
C GLU A 234 23.61 -20.36 30.02
N GLU A 235 22.71 -19.41 30.29
CA GLU A 235 22.75 -18.53 31.46
C GLU A 235 22.59 -19.32 32.78
N GLU A 236 21.65 -20.30 32.80
CA GLU A 236 21.45 -21.17 33.96
C GLU A 236 22.70 -22.04 34.26
N LEU A 237 23.33 -22.55 33.19
CA LEU A 237 24.57 -23.33 33.34
C LEU A 237 25.73 -22.48 33.90
N ASP A 238 25.84 -21.22 33.47
CA ASP A 238 26.86 -20.30 33.96
C ASP A 238 26.57 -19.87 35.40
N GLU A 239 25.30 -19.73 35.81
CA GLU A 239 24.93 -19.51 37.21
C GLU A 239 25.30 -20.72 38.10
N LEU A 240 25.03 -21.95 37.63
CA LEU A 240 25.43 -23.17 38.37
C LEU A 240 26.93 -23.27 38.53
N LYS A 241 27.73 -22.94 37.49
CA LYS A 241 29.20 -22.88 37.59
C LYS A 241 29.62 -21.88 38.64
N PHE A 242 29.03 -20.68 38.63
CA PHE A 242 29.34 -19.63 39.60
C PHE A 242 29.05 -20.11 41.05
N ARG A 243 27.94 -20.77 41.27
CA ARG A 243 27.52 -21.33 42.60
C ARG A 243 28.50 -22.41 43.06
N ARG A 244 28.94 -23.30 42.16
CA ARG A 244 29.96 -24.32 42.46
C ARG A 244 31.29 -23.69 42.83
N ASP A 245 31.77 -22.76 42.01
CA ASP A 245 33.07 -22.15 42.18
C ASP A 245 33.18 -21.31 43.48
N ASN A 246 32.06 -20.79 43.96
CA ASN A 246 31.96 -20.08 45.23
C ASN A 246 31.60 -20.98 46.45
N GLY A 247 31.51 -22.31 46.23
CA GLY A 247 31.26 -23.26 47.32
C GLY A 247 29.77 -23.30 47.79
N TYR A 248 28.84 -22.70 47.04
CA TYR A 248 27.41 -22.72 47.36
C TYR A 248 26.68 -23.97 46.83
N LEU A 249 27.37 -24.75 45.97
CA LEU A 249 26.81 -25.97 45.38
C LEU A 249 27.86 -27.10 45.45
N PRO A 250 27.52 -28.27 46.02
CA PRO A 250 28.41 -29.46 46.01
C PRO A 250 28.72 -29.89 44.57
N GLN A 251 29.89 -30.47 44.35
CA GLN A 251 30.33 -30.90 43.02
C GLN A 251 29.36 -31.99 42.42
N GLU A 252 28.89 -32.93 43.24
CA GLU A 252 27.99 -33.99 42.80
C GLU A 252 26.66 -33.44 42.28
N ASP A 253 26.06 -32.46 42.99
CA ASP A 253 24.80 -31.82 42.60
C ASP A 253 25.02 -30.97 41.34
N TYR A 254 26.19 -30.30 41.20
CA TYR A 254 26.52 -29.57 39.97
C TYR A 254 26.59 -30.51 38.75
N ASP A 255 27.25 -31.66 38.88
CA ASP A 255 27.49 -32.58 37.78
C ASP A 255 26.14 -33.15 37.28
N GLU A 256 25.18 -33.42 38.18
CA GLU A 256 23.83 -33.90 37.85
C GLU A 256 23.03 -32.82 37.12
N LEU A 257 22.96 -31.60 37.67
CA LEU A 257 22.21 -30.51 37.09
C LEU A 257 22.81 -30.02 35.72
N ALA A 258 24.13 -29.98 35.65
CA ALA A 258 24.81 -29.64 34.41
C ALA A 258 24.61 -30.69 33.31
N ALA A 259 24.52 -31.97 33.67
CA ALA A 259 24.21 -33.05 32.73
C ALA A 259 22.80 -32.89 32.15
N GLU A 260 21.81 -32.56 32.99
CA GLU A 260 20.41 -32.35 32.58
C GLU A 260 20.31 -31.12 31.60
N ILE A 261 20.96 -30.02 31.95
CA ILE A 261 20.95 -28.80 31.08
C ILE A 261 21.66 -29.09 29.74
N ASN A 262 22.80 -29.79 29.76
CA ASN A 262 23.51 -30.16 28.54
C ASN A 262 22.69 -31.11 27.66
N GLN A 263 21.90 -32.00 28.24
CA GLN A 263 20.97 -32.85 27.49
C GLN A 263 19.91 -31.99 26.79
N LYS A 264 19.28 -31.06 27.52
CA LYS A 264 18.28 -30.11 26.94
C LYS A 264 18.89 -29.23 25.82
N LEU A 265 20.13 -28.77 26.01
CA LEU A 265 20.86 -28.01 24.99
C LEU A 265 21.11 -28.80 23.70
N ASN A 266 21.39 -30.13 23.85
CA ASN A 266 21.56 -31.01 22.69
C ASN A 266 20.23 -31.31 21.96
N GLU A 267 19.11 -31.33 22.66
CA GLU A 267 17.78 -31.50 22.05
C GLU A 267 17.32 -30.25 21.25
N LEU A 268 17.89 -29.11 21.53
CA LEU A 268 17.63 -27.84 20.83
C LEU A 268 18.53 -27.58 19.61
N GLN A 269 19.47 -28.49 19.30
CA GLN A 269 20.30 -28.42 18.09
C GLN A 269 19.51 -28.91 16.86
#